data_cde0e195a4982d59cb016412cd0d56b9
#
_entry.id   cde0e195a4982d59cb016412cd0d56b9
#
_cell.length_a   1.000
_cell.length_b   1.000
_cell.length_c   1.000
_cell.angle_alpha   90.00
_cell.angle_beta   90.00
_cell.angle_gamma   90.00
#
_symmetry.space_group_name_H-M   'P 1'
#
loop_
_entity.id
_entity.type
_entity.pdbx_description
1 polymer ?
#
loop_
_entity_poly.entity_id
_entity_poly.type
_entity_poly.pdbx_seq_one_letter_code
_entity_poly.pdbx_strand_id
1 'polypeptide(L)'
;MKLLSVSLAALAAATLATPALADDHGAQNEQAEEQYPMTPQGAADWVAMVEKDLFDYTAWSSQVYWVNATYITHDTDALAAQAGAEGTEKSVKYALEAAKYAEVEGLDPEVARKLAILRNGIVLPAPTTEGAATELNEIATSLNSQYGKGKG
;
A
#
# COMPACT_ATOMS: atom_id res chain seq x y z
N MET A 1 62.58 33.16 -31.41
CA MET A 1 61.73 32.10 -31.93
C MET A 1 60.92 31.55 -30.77
N LYS A 2 59.66 31.90 -30.68
CA LYS A 2 58.71 31.46 -29.59
C LYS A 2 57.82 30.39 -30.18
N LEU A 3 57.92 29.18 -29.65
CA LEU A 3 57.04 28.06 -29.99
C LEU A 3 55.69 28.22 -29.23
N LEU A 4 54.62 28.32 -29.98
CA LEU A 4 53.26 28.34 -29.48
C LEU A 4 52.76 26.88 -29.22
N SER A 5 52.54 26.54 -27.99
CA SER A 5 51.86 25.28 -27.59
C SER A 5 50.36 25.41 -27.77
N VAL A 6 49.81 24.61 -28.66
CA VAL A 6 48.35 24.49 -28.83
C VAL A 6 47.88 23.41 -27.87
N SER A 7 47.10 23.80 -26.84
CA SER A 7 46.43 22.87 -25.95
C SER A 7 45.13 22.37 -26.59
N LEU A 8 45.07 21.06 -26.84
CA LEU A 8 43.89 20.36 -27.33
C LEU A 8 42.94 20.10 -26.13
N ALA A 9 41.84 20.82 -26.06
CA ALA A 9 40.81 20.59 -25.07
C ALA A 9 39.97 19.35 -25.46
N ALA A 10 40.09 18.28 -24.68
CA ALA A 10 39.27 17.10 -24.82
C ALA A 10 37.85 17.39 -24.26
N LEU A 11 36.88 17.39 -25.15
CA LEU A 11 35.46 17.50 -24.81
C LEU A 11 34.98 16.14 -24.28
N ALA A 12 34.86 15.98 -22.96
CA ALA A 12 34.25 14.80 -22.34
C ALA A 12 32.73 14.85 -22.53
N ALA A 13 32.20 14.01 -23.40
CA ALA A 13 30.77 13.78 -23.52
C ALA A 13 30.28 13.04 -22.27
N ALA A 14 29.60 13.73 -21.38
CA ALA A 14 28.86 13.12 -20.28
C ALA A 14 27.62 12.44 -20.85
N THR A 15 27.65 11.11 -20.96
CA THR A 15 26.46 10.30 -21.20
C THR A 15 25.60 10.35 -19.95
N LEU A 16 24.50 11.08 -20.00
CA LEU A 16 23.42 11.00 -19.00
C LEU A 16 22.78 9.61 -19.13
N ALA A 17 23.23 8.67 -18.31
CA ALA A 17 22.49 7.44 -18.09
C ALA A 17 21.22 7.81 -17.35
N THR A 18 20.07 7.78 -18.03
CA THR A 18 18.76 7.77 -17.38
C THR A 18 18.70 6.53 -16.50
N PRO A 19 18.45 6.64 -15.19
CA PRO A 19 18.16 5.46 -14.41
C PRO A 19 16.89 4.84 -15.00
N ALA A 20 17.01 3.59 -15.48
CA ALA A 20 15.85 2.77 -15.76
C ALA A 20 15.05 2.74 -14.44
N LEU A 21 13.75 3.01 -14.52
CA LEU A 21 12.82 2.74 -13.44
C LEU A 21 12.84 1.21 -13.25
N ALA A 22 13.77 0.74 -12.42
CA ALA A 22 13.75 -0.63 -11.93
C ALA A 22 12.50 -0.74 -11.03
N ASP A 23 11.74 -1.80 -11.21
CA ASP A 23 10.54 -2.11 -10.42
C ASP A 23 10.89 -2.01 -8.92
N ASP A 24 10.45 -0.92 -8.29
CA ASP A 24 10.67 -0.64 -6.87
C ASP A 24 10.02 -1.71 -5.94
N HIS A 25 9.09 -2.47 -6.48
CA HIS A 25 8.40 -3.57 -5.78
C HIS A 25 9.35 -4.73 -5.36
N GLY A 26 10.38 -5.03 -6.13
CA GLY A 26 11.36 -6.06 -5.79
C GLY A 26 12.22 -5.66 -4.59
N ALA A 27 12.72 -4.44 -4.59
CA ALA A 27 13.58 -3.93 -3.52
C ALA A 27 12.84 -3.77 -2.18
N GLN A 28 11.57 -3.36 -2.22
CA GLN A 28 10.73 -3.23 -1.02
C GLN A 28 10.40 -4.61 -0.42
N ASN A 29 10.22 -5.63 -1.26
CA ASN A 29 9.92 -6.98 -0.80
C ASN A 29 11.14 -7.64 -0.15
N GLU A 30 12.34 -7.49 -0.71
CA GLU A 30 13.59 -7.99 -0.11
C GLU A 30 13.90 -7.32 1.24
N GLN A 31 13.69 -6.00 1.37
CA GLN A 31 13.87 -5.28 2.62
C GLN A 31 12.86 -5.71 3.70
N ALA A 32 11.62 -6.01 3.33
CA ALA A 32 10.60 -6.50 4.26
C ALA A 32 10.95 -7.91 4.77
N GLU A 33 11.48 -8.78 3.91
CA GLU A 33 11.92 -10.14 4.30
C GLU A 33 13.16 -10.13 5.20
N GLU A 34 14.07 -9.16 5.04
CA GLU A 34 15.20 -8.96 5.94
C GLU A 34 14.75 -8.43 7.31
N GLN A 35 13.75 -7.55 7.35
CA GLN A 35 13.24 -6.94 8.57
C GLN A 35 12.35 -7.89 9.40
N TYR A 36 11.55 -8.73 8.73
CA TYR A 36 10.61 -9.67 9.37
C TYR A 36 10.84 -11.09 8.84
N PRO A 37 11.85 -11.82 9.35
CA PRO A 37 12.20 -13.14 8.85
C PRO A 37 11.06 -14.15 9.05
N MET A 38 11.04 -15.22 8.21
CA MET A 38 10.05 -16.30 8.28
C MET A 38 10.30 -17.23 9.49
N THR A 39 10.20 -16.64 10.67
CA THR A 39 10.36 -17.28 11.99
C THR A 39 9.17 -16.92 12.88
N PRO A 40 8.91 -17.66 13.98
CA PRO A 40 7.85 -17.30 14.93
C PRO A 40 7.98 -15.88 15.47
N GLN A 41 9.20 -15.43 15.78
CA GLN A 41 9.43 -14.06 16.26
C GLN A 41 9.21 -13.03 15.13
N GLY A 42 9.72 -13.28 13.93
CA GLY A 42 9.51 -12.39 12.78
C GLY A 42 8.03 -12.25 12.43
N ALA A 43 7.26 -13.33 12.52
CA ALA A 43 5.81 -13.29 12.34
C ALA A 43 5.11 -12.44 13.42
N ALA A 44 5.53 -12.55 14.67
CA ALA A 44 4.98 -11.74 15.77
C ALA A 44 5.28 -10.25 15.59
N ASP A 45 6.52 -9.91 15.23
CA ASP A 45 6.96 -8.54 15.01
C ASP A 45 6.26 -7.92 13.79
N TRP A 46 6.10 -8.70 12.71
CA TRP A 46 5.35 -8.28 11.53
C TRP A 46 3.87 -8.03 11.85
N VAL A 47 3.20 -8.94 12.58
CA VAL A 47 1.80 -8.76 13.02
C VAL A 47 1.66 -7.51 13.86
N ALA A 48 2.58 -7.24 14.79
CA ALA A 48 2.54 -6.03 15.62
C ALA A 48 2.65 -4.75 14.79
N MET A 49 3.51 -4.75 13.76
CA MET A 49 3.62 -3.63 12.82
C MET A 49 2.32 -3.44 12.03
N VAL A 50 1.72 -4.51 11.50
CA VAL A 50 0.46 -4.45 10.75
C VAL A 50 -0.68 -3.95 11.64
N GLU A 51 -0.79 -4.42 12.88
CA GLU A 51 -1.81 -3.95 13.83
C GLU A 51 -1.70 -2.45 14.06
N LYS A 52 -0.49 -1.95 14.24
CA LYS A 52 -0.26 -0.51 14.43
C LYS A 52 -0.67 0.29 13.19
N ASP A 53 -0.25 -0.13 12.00
CA ASP A 53 -0.57 0.56 10.75
C ASP A 53 -2.09 0.56 10.47
N LEU A 54 -2.76 -0.57 10.68
CA LEU A 54 -4.21 -0.67 10.53
C LEU A 54 -4.95 0.16 11.58
N PHE A 55 -4.43 0.27 12.81
CA PHE A 55 -5.02 1.13 13.83
C PHE A 55 -4.92 2.61 13.43
N ASP A 56 -3.75 3.06 13.00
CA ASP A 56 -3.53 4.44 12.57
C ASP A 56 -4.41 4.77 11.34
N TYR A 57 -4.46 3.87 10.36
CA TYR A 57 -5.34 4.01 9.20
C TYR A 57 -6.82 4.07 9.60
N THR A 58 -7.28 3.19 10.50
CA THR A 58 -8.68 3.14 10.95
C THR A 58 -9.07 4.42 11.67
N ALA A 59 -8.18 4.98 12.49
CA ALA A 59 -8.42 6.25 13.17
C ALA A 59 -8.65 7.41 12.18
N TRP A 60 -7.81 7.49 11.15
CA TRP A 60 -7.94 8.50 10.10
C TRP A 60 -9.16 8.26 9.20
N SER A 61 -9.34 7.06 8.67
CA SER A 61 -10.42 6.74 7.73
C SER A 61 -11.80 6.89 8.38
N SER A 62 -11.92 6.58 9.67
CA SER A 62 -13.16 6.81 10.42
C SER A 62 -13.57 8.29 10.46
N GLN A 63 -12.61 9.20 10.56
CA GLN A 63 -12.88 10.64 10.50
C GLN A 63 -13.37 11.04 9.10
N VAL A 64 -12.74 10.53 8.05
CA VAL A 64 -13.14 10.78 6.65
C VAL A 64 -14.57 10.29 6.41
N TYR A 65 -14.88 9.07 6.81
CA TYR A 65 -16.23 8.51 6.66
C TYR A 65 -17.28 9.24 7.50
N TRP A 66 -16.93 9.68 8.70
CA TRP A 66 -17.82 10.50 9.51
C TRP A 66 -18.17 11.83 8.81
N VAL A 67 -17.17 12.52 8.26
CA VAL A 67 -17.39 13.77 7.51
C VAL A 67 -18.25 13.51 6.27
N ASN A 68 -17.96 12.47 5.51
CA ASN A 68 -18.75 12.10 4.33
C ASN A 68 -20.21 11.76 4.71
N ALA A 69 -20.44 10.97 5.77
CA ALA A 69 -21.79 10.60 6.21
C ALA A 69 -22.63 11.79 6.72
N THR A 70 -21.99 12.78 7.29
CA THR A 70 -22.67 13.96 7.86
C THR A 70 -22.76 15.14 6.88
N TYR A 71 -21.90 15.20 5.87
CA TYR A 71 -21.87 16.24 4.88
C TYR A 71 -21.55 15.68 3.48
N ILE A 72 -22.58 15.19 2.79
CA ILE A 72 -22.46 14.47 1.53
C ILE A 72 -22.31 15.45 0.37
N THR A 73 -21.07 15.65 -0.09
CA THR A 73 -20.68 16.50 -1.21
C THR A 73 -19.78 15.74 -2.17
N HIS A 74 -19.52 16.28 -3.35
CA HIS A 74 -18.56 15.73 -4.29
C HIS A 74 -17.16 15.58 -3.66
N ASP A 75 -16.72 16.57 -2.89
CA ASP A 75 -15.38 16.57 -2.29
C ASP A 75 -15.26 15.51 -1.17
N THR A 76 -16.30 15.39 -0.33
CA THR A 76 -16.29 14.35 0.72
C THR A 76 -16.49 12.95 0.17
N ASP A 77 -17.21 12.78 -0.95
CA ASP A 77 -17.29 11.54 -1.69
C ASP A 77 -15.90 11.14 -2.25
N ALA A 78 -15.16 12.09 -2.82
CA ALA A 78 -13.79 11.86 -3.32
C ALA A 78 -12.83 11.44 -2.19
N LEU A 79 -12.89 12.12 -1.04
CA LEU A 79 -12.08 11.76 0.13
C LEU A 79 -12.42 10.37 0.68
N ALA A 80 -13.71 10.01 0.72
CA ALA A 80 -14.15 8.69 1.16
C ALA A 80 -13.70 7.58 0.19
N ALA A 81 -13.75 7.83 -1.12
CA ALA A 81 -13.27 6.92 -2.14
C ALA A 81 -11.75 6.70 -2.03
N GLN A 82 -10.98 7.77 -1.78
CA GLN A 82 -9.53 7.67 -1.56
C GLN A 82 -9.20 6.85 -0.30
N ALA A 83 -9.91 7.11 0.80
CA ALA A 83 -9.75 6.32 2.02
C ALA A 83 -10.09 4.84 1.76
N GLY A 84 -11.18 4.55 1.06
CA GLY A 84 -11.56 3.19 0.69
C GLY A 84 -10.52 2.49 -0.18
N ALA A 85 -9.95 3.17 -1.16
CA ALA A 85 -8.89 2.64 -2.01
C ALA A 85 -7.66 2.24 -1.18
N GLU A 86 -7.18 3.13 -0.31
CA GLU A 86 -6.05 2.84 0.58
C GLU A 86 -6.32 1.63 1.49
N GLY A 87 -7.53 1.54 2.07
CA GLY A 87 -7.92 0.39 2.91
C GLY A 87 -7.96 -0.92 2.12
N THR A 88 -8.41 -0.88 0.88
CA THR A 88 -8.44 -2.04 -0.02
C THR A 88 -7.02 -2.50 -0.37
N GLU A 89 -6.13 -1.58 -0.72
CA GLU A 89 -4.73 -1.86 -1.02
C GLU A 89 -4.00 -2.46 0.18
N LYS A 90 -4.16 -1.86 1.38
CA LYS A 90 -3.60 -2.39 2.64
C LYS A 90 -4.10 -3.81 2.92
N SER A 91 -5.39 -4.05 2.75
CA SER A 91 -6.00 -5.36 3.01
C SER A 91 -5.44 -6.44 2.09
N VAL A 92 -5.32 -6.17 0.80
CA VAL A 92 -4.74 -7.09 -0.18
C VAL A 92 -3.26 -7.33 0.10
N LYS A 93 -2.49 -6.26 0.34
CA LYS A 93 -1.07 -6.34 0.67
C LYS A 93 -0.84 -7.24 1.89
N TYR A 94 -1.52 -6.96 2.99
CA TYR A 94 -1.32 -7.72 4.23
C TYR A 94 -1.84 -9.15 4.17
N ALA A 95 -2.87 -9.43 3.37
CA ALA A 95 -3.30 -10.80 3.15
C ALA A 95 -2.25 -11.63 2.38
N LEU A 96 -1.64 -11.05 1.34
CA LEU A 96 -0.58 -11.70 0.57
C LEU A 96 0.69 -11.91 1.42
N GLU A 97 1.07 -10.92 2.21
CA GLU A 97 2.23 -11.03 3.11
C GLU A 97 1.97 -12.03 4.24
N ALA A 98 0.78 -12.03 4.87
CA ALA A 98 0.41 -13.00 5.89
C ALA A 98 0.44 -14.45 5.36
N ALA A 99 0.19 -14.66 4.07
CA ALA A 99 0.25 -15.98 3.46
C ALA A 99 1.68 -16.56 3.44
N LYS A 100 2.72 -15.73 3.42
CA LYS A 100 4.12 -16.16 3.47
C LYS A 100 4.46 -16.89 4.78
N TYR A 101 3.77 -16.57 5.88
CA TYR A 101 3.96 -17.21 7.19
C TYR A 101 3.17 -18.52 7.37
N ALA A 102 2.48 -19.02 6.32
CA ALA A 102 1.61 -20.20 6.44
C ALA A 102 2.35 -21.47 6.86
N GLU A 103 3.63 -21.59 6.46
CA GLU A 103 4.46 -22.76 6.72
C GLU A 103 5.39 -22.59 7.93
N VAL A 104 5.27 -21.48 8.67
CA VAL A 104 6.10 -21.24 9.86
C VAL A 104 5.55 -22.05 11.03
N GLU A 105 6.37 -23.01 11.50
CA GLU A 105 6.04 -23.84 12.66
C GLU A 105 6.33 -23.13 13.99
N GLY A 106 5.61 -23.49 15.05
CA GLY A 106 5.84 -22.95 16.39
C GLY A 106 5.33 -21.53 16.62
N LEU A 107 4.41 -21.05 15.79
CA LEU A 107 3.74 -19.77 16.01
C LEU A 107 2.97 -19.76 17.33
N ASP A 108 3.01 -18.62 18.03
CA ASP A 108 2.07 -18.35 19.11
C ASP A 108 0.61 -18.44 18.60
N PRO A 109 -0.33 -19.05 19.35
CA PRO A 109 -1.71 -19.21 18.91
C PRO A 109 -2.42 -17.89 18.54
N GLU A 110 -2.12 -16.80 19.25
CA GLU A 110 -2.68 -15.47 18.93
C GLU A 110 -2.11 -14.92 17.61
N VAL A 111 -0.81 -15.08 17.39
CA VAL A 111 -0.16 -14.69 16.12
C VAL A 111 -0.73 -15.49 14.96
N ALA A 112 -0.86 -16.81 15.12
CA ALA A 112 -1.45 -17.69 14.11
C ALA A 112 -2.90 -17.30 13.78
N ARG A 113 -3.71 -16.97 14.80
CA ARG A 113 -5.08 -16.50 14.63
C ARG A 113 -5.13 -15.17 13.86
N LYS A 114 -4.27 -14.21 14.20
CA LYS A 114 -4.20 -12.90 13.54
C LYS A 114 -3.79 -13.04 12.07
N LEU A 115 -2.79 -13.86 11.78
CA LEU A 115 -2.39 -14.16 10.40
C LEU A 115 -3.55 -14.80 9.60
N ALA A 116 -4.31 -15.71 10.22
CA ALA A 116 -5.48 -16.30 9.58
C ALA A 116 -6.59 -15.26 9.30
N ILE A 117 -6.82 -14.32 10.22
CA ILE A 117 -7.77 -13.22 10.01
C ILE A 117 -7.33 -12.35 8.83
N LEU A 118 -6.07 -11.96 8.77
CA LEU A 118 -5.54 -11.13 7.68
C LEU A 118 -5.69 -11.84 6.32
N ARG A 119 -5.35 -13.14 6.24
CA ARG A 119 -5.49 -13.92 4.99
C ARG A 119 -6.93 -14.06 4.52
N ASN A 120 -7.87 -14.22 5.44
CA ASN A 120 -9.27 -14.52 5.13
C ASN A 120 -10.17 -13.28 5.16
N GLY A 121 -9.64 -12.13 5.57
CA GLY A 121 -10.40 -10.89 5.78
C GLY A 121 -10.77 -10.13 4.51
N ILE A 122 -10.33 -10.58 3.33
CA ILE A 122 -10.64 -9.92 2.07
C ILE A 122 -12.09 -10.25 1.68
N VAL A 123 -12.99 -9.31 1.91
CA VAL A 123 -14.41 -9.45 1.55
C VAL A 123 -14.64 -9.18 0.06
N LEU A 124 -13.89 -8.23 -0.51
CA LEU A 124 -13.91 -7.87 -1.92
C LEU A 124 -12.46 -7.82 -2.42
N PRO A 125 -11.97 -8.89 -3.07
CA PRO A 125 -10.64 -8.84 -3.63
C PRO A 125 -10.62 -7.81 -4.76
N ALA A 126 -9.90 -6.71 -4.54
CA ALA A 126 -9.61 -5.80 -5.64
C ALA A 126 -8.71 -6.54 -6.65
N PRO A 127 -8.94 -6.37 -7.96
CA PRO A 127 -8.00 -6.84 -8.97
C PRO A 127 -6.62 -6.23 -8.70
N THR A 128 -5.56 -6.97 -9.01
CA THR A 128 -4.17 -6.51 -8.86
C THR A 128 -3.75 -5.48 -9.92
N THR A 129 -4.69 -5.07 -10.79
CA THR A 129 -4.46 -4.06 -11.82
C THR A 129 -4.33 -2.67 -11.18
N GLU A 130 -3.35 -1.90 -11.61
CA GLU A 130 -3.16 -0.52 -11.17
C GLU A 130 -4.46 0.30 -11.35
N GLY A 131 -4.85 1.04 -10.32
CA GLY A 131 -6.07 1.86 -10.31
C GLY A 131 -7.38 1.11 -10.01
N ALA A 132 -7.42 -0.22 -10.04
CA ALA A 132 -8.65 -0.98 -9.84
C ALA A 132 -9.25 -0.82 -8.43
N ALA A 133 -8.40 -0.69 -7.40
CA ALA A 133 -8.87 -0.41 -6.03
C ALA A 133 -9.54 0.98 -5.95
N THR A 134 -8.98 1.98 -6.64
CA THR A 134 -9.55 3.32 -6.73
C THR A 134 -10.91 3.28 -7.43
N GLU A 135 -11.01 2.69 -8.62
CA GLU A 135 -12.26 2.58 -9.37
C GLU A 135 -13.35 1.85 -8.56
N LEU A 136 -13.01 0.73 -7.92
CA LEU A 136 -13.94 -0.01 -7.07
C LEU A 136 -14.51 0.87 -5.94
N ASN A 137 -13.65 1.62 -5.26
CA ASN A 137 -14.07 2.45 -4.14
C ASN A 137 -14.77 3.74 -4.57
N GLU A 138 -14.47 4.29 -5.74
CA GLU A 138 -15.25 5.37 -6.35
C GLU A 138 -16.69 4.92 -6.65
N ILE A 139 -16.87 3.73 -7.24
CA ILE A 139 -18.19 3.15 -7.51
C ILE A 139 -18.94 2.91 -6.19
N ALA A 140 -18.32 2.27 -5.20
CA ALA A 140 -18.93 1.99 -3.91
C ALA A 140 -19.35 3.28 -3.18
N THR A 141 -18.48 4.30 -3.17
CA THR A 141 -18.77 5.60 -2.56
C THR A 141 -19.89 6.33 -3.30
N SER A 142 -19.91 6.28 -4.65
CA SER A 142 -20.98 6.86 -5.47
C SER A 142 -22.34 6.24 -5.14
N LEU A 143 -22.40 4.90 -4.99
CA LEU A 143 -23.63 4.20 -4.62
C LEU A 143 -24.11 4.61 -3.22
N ASN A 144 -23.20 4.69 -2.24
CA ASN A 144 -23.54 5.14 -0.87
C ASN A 144 -24.04 6.59 -0.85
N SER A 145 -23.39 7.47 -1.64
CA SER A 145 -23.80 8.87 -1.78
C SER A 145 -25.18 8.99 -2.42
N GLN A 146 -25.48 8.20 -3.45
CA GLN A 146 -26.81 8.16 -4.08
C GLN A 146 -27.88 7.71 -3.08
N TYR A 147 -27.58 6.67 -2.28
CA TYR A 147 -28.48 6.22 -1.24
C TYR A 147 -28.73 7.31 -0.18
N GLY A 148 -27.67 7.96 0.32
CA GLY A 148 -27.77 9.01 1.32
C GLY A 148 -28.48 10.30 0.85
N LYS A 149 -28.46 10.58 -0.47
CA LYS A 149 -29.14 11.70 -1.12
C LYS A 149 -30.54 11.34 -1.61
N GLY A 150 -30.88 10.06 -1.64
CA GLY A 150 -32.15 9.56 -2.14
C GLY A 150 -33.33 10.12 -1.32
N LYS A 151 -34.35 10.61 -2.01
CA LYS A 151 -35.62 10.96 -1.40
C LYS A 151 -36.51 9.73 -1.52
N GLY A 152 -36.98 9.22 -0.38
CA GLY A 152 -38.00 8.18 -0.35
C GLY A 152 -39.32 8.67 -0.90
#